data_70201820382fab7e250dae599e0e3a12
#
_entry.id   70201820382fab7e250dae599e0e3a12
#
_cell.length_a   1.000
_cell.length_b   1.000
_cell.length_c   1.000
_cell.angle_alpha   90.00
_cell.angle_beta   90.00
_cell.angle_gamma   90.00
#
_symmetry.space_group_name_H-M   'P 1'
#
loop_
_entity.id
_entity.type
_entity.pdbx_description
1 polymer ?
#
loop_
_entity_poly.entity_id
_entity_poly.type
_entity_poly.pdbx_seq_one_letter_code
_entity_poly.pdbx_strand_id
1 'polypeptide(L)'
;MKNTIVLKGKGIKSEFLCKEDIYPGMLVELTAENGVIKLQKNTNANNLKETCFMTEYEAFGKTILDKAEADGTAHVYFANAGDVIYARVDSGVAVGDKLVSNGSGLLKEANVANAVGTSTAITTETTYADV
;
A
#
# COMPACT_ATOMS: atom_id res chain seq x y z
N MET A 1 -4.96 -15.10 8.33
CA MET A 1 -4.28 -14.09 7.49
C MET A 1 -4.54 -14.39 6.03
N LYS A 2 -4.76 -13.35 5.24
CA LYS A 2 -4.85 -13.49 3.78
C LYS A 2 -3.47 -13.77 3.21
N ASN A 3 -3.39 -14.40 2.06
CA ASN A 3 -2.13 -14.71 1.40
C ASN A 3 -1.94 -13.96 0.07
N THR A 4 -2.77 -12.98 -0.19
CA THR A 4 -2.62 -12.06 -1.32
C THR A 4 -3.03 -10.65 -0.89
N ILE A 5 -2.43 -9.65 -1.51
CA ILE A 5 -2.72 -8.24 -1.21
C ILE A 5 -3.98 -7.77 -1.94
N VAL A 6 -4.13 -8.10 -3.21
CA VAL A 6 -5.33 -7.72 -3.97
C VAL A 6 -6.40 -8.79 -3.76
N LEU A 7 -7.44 -8.44 -3.00
CA LEU A 7 -8.53 -9.36 -2.70
C LEU A 7 -9.63 -9.28 -3.76
N LYS A 8 -9.83 -8.10 -4.33
CA LYS A 8 -10.83 -7.86 -5.37
C LYS A 8 -10.40 -6.66 -6.20
N GLY A 9 -10.44 -6.79 -7.52
CA GLY A 9 -10.15 -5.68 -8.42
C GLY A 9 -9.45 -6.13 -9.69
N LYS A 10 -9.51 -5.27 -10.70
CA LYS A 10 -8.90 -5.47 -12.01
C LYS A 10 -8.06 -4.26 -12.41
N GLY A 11 -7.37 -3.67 -11.45
CA GLY A 11 -6.47 -2.56 -11.71
C GLY A 11 -5.20 -2.99 -12.44
N ILE A 12 -4.34 -2.02 -12.66
CA ILE A 12 -3.09 -2.22 -13.38
C ILE A 12 -2.00 -2.66 -12.41
N LYS A 13 -1.24 -3.69 -12.79
CA LYS A 13 -0.03 -4.12 -12.10
C LYS A 13 1.19 -3.72 -12.91
N SER A 14 2.24 -3.29 -12.25
CA SER A 14 3.52 -2.94 -12.86
C SER A 14 4.68 -3.34 -11.98
N GLU A 15 5.89 -3.34 -12.54
CA GLU A 15 7.12 -3.61 -11.82
C GLU A 15 7.99 -2.38 -11.78
N PHE A 16 8.59 -2.10 -10.62
CA PHE A 16 9.56 -1.02 -10.44
C PHE A 16 10.67 -1.45 -9.49
N LEU A 17 11.82 -0.79 -9.59
CA LEU A 17 12.87 -0.94 -8.58
C LEU A 17 12.45 -0.19 -7.32
N CYS A 18 12.87 -0.70 -6.17
CA CYS A 18 12.62 -0.07 -4.88
C CYS A 18 13.76 0.88 -4.51
N LYS A 19 13.42 2.06 -4.01
CA LYS A 19 14.40 2.99 -3.45
C LYS A 19 14.83 2.56 -2.04
N GLU A 20 13.97 1.85 -1.33
CA GLU A 20 14.14 1.41 0.06
C GLU A 20 13.44 0.08 0.26
N ASP A 21 13.64 -0.53 1.41
CA ASP A 21 12.93 -1.77 1.76
C ASP A 21 11.43 -1.49 1.89
N ILE A 22 10.61 -2.28 1.19
CA ILE A 22 9.15 -2.11 1.20
C ILE A 22 8.50 -3.48 1.39
N TYR A 23 7.51 -3.55 2.27
CA TYR A 23 6.73 -4.75 2.51
C TYR A 23 5.44 -4.75 1.67
N PRO A 24 4.97 -5.93 1.23
CA PRO A 24 3.67 -6.04 0.57
C PRO A 24 2.54 -5.49 1.46
N GLY A 25 1.57 -4.84 0.85
CA GLY A 25 0.46 -4.19 1.56
C GLY A 25 0.75 -2.76 1.96
N MET A 26 1.97 -2.28 1.79
CA MET A 26 2.29 -0.88 2.03
C MET A 26 1.79 0.01 0.90
N LEU A 27 1.30 1.18 1.28
CA LEU A 27 0.99 2.25 0.34
C LEU A 27 2.31 2.85 -0.15
N VAL A 28 2.48 2.91 -1.46
CA VAL A 28 3.72 3.34 -2.09
C VAL A 28 3.48 4.48 -3.06
N GLU A 29 4.55 5.13 -3.47
CA GLU A 29 4.52 6.17 -4.49
C GLU A 29 5.73 6.04 -5.40
N LEU A 30 5.62 6.61 -6.60
CA LEU A 30 6.73 6.66 -7.54
C LEU A 30 7.56 7.92 -7.28
N THR A 31 8.88 7.77 -7.39
CA THR A 31 9.82 8.87 -7.28
C THR A 31 10.92 8.71 -8.33
N ALA A 32 11.64 9.76 -8.61
CA ALA A 32 12.79 9.72 -9.51
C ALA A 32 14.08 9.83 -8.70
N GLU A 33 15.02 8.93 -8.97
CA GLU A 33 16.35 8.96 -8.38
C GLU A 33 17.39 8.75 -9.47
N ASN A 34 18.26 9.72 -9.68
CA ASN A 34 19.27 9.69 -10.74
C ASN A 34 18.69 9.36 -12.12
N GLY A 35 17.52 9.91 -12.44
CA GLY A 35 16.87 9.69 -13.73
C GLY A 35 16.11 8.36 -13.85
N VAL A 36 16.05 7.57 -12.79
CA VAL A 36 15.35 6.29 -12.76
C VAL A 36 14.10 6.40 -11.88
N ILE A 37 12.97 5.91 -12.37
CA ILE A 37 11.74 5.84 -11.59
C ILE A 37 11.85 4.66 -10.63
N LYS A 38 11.66 4.94 -9.34
CA LYS A 38 11.70 3.93 -8.27
C LYS A 38 10.49 4.07 -7.37
N LEU A 39 10.21 3.00 -6.61
CA LEU A 39 9.18 2.99 -5.58
C LEU A 39 9.74 3.40 -4.24
N GLN A 40 8.95 4.15 -3.50
CA GLN A 40 9.20 4.43 -2.08
C GLN A 40 7.92 4.34 -1.29
N LYS A 41 8.02 4.22 0.02
CA LYS A 41 6.86 4.32 0.91
C LYS A 41 6.20 5.69 0.69
N ASN A 42 4.88 5.72 0.73
CA ASN A 42 4.15 6.98 0.55
C ASN A 42 4.52 7.96 1.66
N THR A 43 4.94 9.16 1.28
CA THR A 43 5.38 10.21 2.20
C THR A 43 4.34 11.31 2.43
N ASN A 44 3.21 11.24 1.73
CA ASN A 44 2.18 12.28 1.79
C ASN A 44 1.19 12.01 2.91
N ALA A 45 1.56 12.34 4.15
CA ALA A 45 0.68 12.16 5.29
C ALA A 45 -0.66 12.89 5.11
N ASN A 46 -1.75 12.28 5.60
CA ASN A 46 -3.13 12.78 5.51
C ASN A 46 -3.66 12.90 4.08
N ASN A 47 -3.06 12.18 3.14
CA ASN A 47 -3.39 12.25 1.74
C ASN A 47 -3.49 10.84 1.15
N LEU A 48 -4.31 10.67 0.13
CA LEU A 48 -4.44 9.42 -0.61
C LEU A 48 -4.58 9.69 -2.12
N LYS A 49 -3.78 10.63 -2.63
CA LYS A 49 -3.79 10.96 -4.07
C LYS A 49 -3.39 9.79 -4.92
N GLU A 50 -2.38 9.06 -4.47
CA GLU A 50 -1.90 7.87 -5.16
C GLU A 50 -2.34 6.65 -4.37
N THR A 51 -3.13 5.79 -4.99
CA THR A 51 -3.65 4.57 -4.37
C THR A 51 -2.97 3.36 -4.97
N CYS A 52 -1.66 3.32 -4.84
CA CYS A 52 -0.89 2.16 -5.28
C CYS A 52 -0.26 1.44 -4.09
N PHE A 53 -0.33 0.13 -4.14
CA PHE A 53 0.12 -0.75 -3.06
C PHE A 53 1.11 -1.75 -3.61
N MET A 54 2.18 -2.02 -2.83
CA MET A 54 3.07 -3.11 -3.18
C MET A 54 2.35 -4.44 -2.96
N THR A 55 2.50 -5.35 -3.92
CA THR A 55 1.95 -6.71 -3.83
C THR A 55 3.07 -7.73 -3.69
N GLU A 56 2.72 -8.97 -3.36
CA GLU A 56 3.65 -10.09 -3.31
C GLU A 56 4.22 -10.41 -4.68
N TYR A 57 5.48 -10.88 -4.72
CA TYR A 57 6.13 -11.33 -5.97
C TYR A 57 6.00 -12.84 -6.09
N GLU A 58 4.81 -13.28 -6.44
CA GLU A 58 4.41 -14.68 -6.45
C GLU A 58 5.27 -15.54 -7.39
N ALA A 59 5.66 -14.99 -8.53
CA ALA A 59 6.46 -15.69 -9.53
C ALA A 59 7.84 -16.15 -8.99
N PHE A 60 8.34 -15.51 -7.95
CA PHE A 60 9.58 -15.89 -7.28
C PHE A 60 9.34 -16.58 -5.93
N GLY A 61 8.13 -17.07 -5.68
CA GLY A 61 7.79 -17.74 -4.44
C GLY A 61 7.72 -16.84 -3.23
N LYS A 62 7.67 -15.54 -3.41
CA LYS A 62 7.56 -14.58 -2.31
C LYS A 62 6.12 -14.43 -1.85
N THR A 63 5.94 -14.32 -0.54
CA THR A 63 4.64 -14.16 0.10
C THR A 63 4.39 -12.71 0.49
N ILE A 64 3.22 -12.42 1.06
CA ILE A 64 2.89 -11.09 1.56
C ILE A 64 3.76 -10.66 2.77
N LEU A 65 4.53 -11.57 3.33
CA LEU A 65 5.44 -11.27 4.44
C LEU A 65 6.87 -10.97 3.99
N ASP A 66 7.17 -11.22 2.72
CA ASP A 66 8.51 -11.06 2.17
C ASP A 66 8.69 -9.66 1.58
N LYS A 67 9.57 -8.87 2.18
CA LYS A 67 9.86 -7.53 1.69
C LYS A 67 10.60 -7.55 0.36
N ALA A 68 10.46 -6.47 -0.41
CA ALA A 68 11.38 -6.13 -1.48
C ALA A 68 12.48 -5.25 -0.90
N GLU A 69 13.73 -5.59 -1.17
CA GLU A 69 14.87 -4.82 -0.69
C GLU A 69 15.17 -3.62 -1.58
N ALA A 70 15.89 -2.65 -1.03
CA ALA A 70 16.37 -1.51 -1.81
C ALA A 70 17.12 -2.00 -3.06
N ASP A 71 16.86 -1.36 -4.19
CA ASP A 71 17.36 -1.73 -5.53
C ASP A 71 16.83 -3.07 -6.06
N GLY A 72 15.99 -3.75 -5.30
CA GLY A 72 15.27 -4.93 -5.77
C GLY A 72 14.00 -4.56 -6.54
N THR A 73 13.43 -5.54 -7.25
CA THR A 73 12.19 -5.35 -8.01
C THR A 73 10.96 -5.63 -7.14
N ALA A 74 9.96 -4.78 -7.26
CA ALA A 74 8.68 -4.96 -6.59
C ALA A 74 7.53 -4.87 -7.58
N HIS A 75 6.47 -5.62 -7.30
CA HIS A 75 5.19 -5.50 -8.00
C HIS A 75 4.31 -4.47 -7.30
N VAL A 76 3.65 -3.65 -8.08
CA VAL A 76 2.76 -2.60 -7.61
C VAL A 76 1.40 -2.74 -8.27
N TYR A 77 0.35 -2.55 -7.48
CA TYR A 77 -1.02 -2.54 -7.96
C TYR A 77 -1.60 -1.14 -7.83
N PHE A 78 -2.08 -0.59 -8.93
CA PHE A 78 -2.77 0.70 -8.94
C PHE A 78 -4.26 0.46 -8.73
N ALA A 79 -4.75 0.78 -7.54
CA ALA A 79 -6.11 0.49 -7.13
C ALA A 79 -7.11 1.49 -7.72
N ASN A 80 -8.29 0.97 -8.05
CA ASN A 80 -9.43 1.76 -8.51
C ASN A 80 -10.52 1.78 -7.45
N ALA A 81 -11.47 2.69 -7.59
CA ALA A 81 -12.65 2.71 -6.71
C ALA A 81 -13.37 1.36 -6.79
N GLY A 82 -13.72 0.81 -5.64
CA GLY A 82 -14.38 -0.49 -5.52
C GLY A 82 -13.43 -1.68 -5.36
N ASP A 83 -12.13 -1.50 -5.55
CA ASP A 83 -11.15 -2.54 -5.28
C ASP A 83 -11.03 -2.79 -3.78
N VAL A 84 -10.68 -4.02 -3.42
CA VAL A 84 -10.46 -4.42 -2.02
C VAL A 84 -9.01 -4.86 -1.86
N ILE A 85 -8.28 -4.19 -0.99
CA ILE A 85 -6.86 -4.41 -0.76
C ILE A 85 -6.63 -4.83 0.69
N TYR A 86 -5.78 -5.84 0.87
CA TYR A 86 -5.31 -6.26 2.20
C TYR A 86 -4.07 -5.44 2.55
N ALA A 87 -4.29 -4.28 3.15
CA ALA A 87 -3.26 -3.26 3.34
C ALA A 87 -2.69 -3.24 4.76
N ARG A 88 -1.46 -2.77 4.89
CA ARG A 88 -0.85 -2.52 6.20
C ARG A 88 -1.37 -1.21 6.78
N VAL A 89 -1.75 -1.26 8.04
CA VAL A 89 -2.34 -0.11 8.74
C VAL A 89 -1.62 0.12 10.07
N ASP A 90 -1.73 1.34 10.58
CA ASP A 90 -1.29 1.68 11.94
C ASP A 90 -2.16 0.97 12.98
N SER A 91 -1.65 0.86 14.19
CA SER A 91 -2.44 0.37 15.32
C SER A 91 -3.63 1.29 15.59
N GLY A 92 -4.72 0.72 16.07
CA GLY A 92 -5.92 1.48 16.44
C GLY A 92 -6.91 1.71 15.31
N VAL A 93 -6.62 1.26 14.09
CA VAL A 93 -7.59 1.29 12.99
C VAL A 93 -8.66 0.23 13.24
N ALA A 94 -9.93 0.63 13.11
CA ALA A 94 -11.09 -0.22 13.35
C ALA A 94 -11.92 -0.37 12.07
N VAL A 95 -12.77 -1.39 12.05
CA VAL A 95 -13.72 -1.61 10.96
C VAL A 95 -14.59 -0.37 10.77
N GLY A 96 -14.68 0.09 9.53
CA GLY A 96 -15.47 1.26 9.16
C GLY A 96 -14.72 2.59 9.18
N ASP A 97 -13.48 2.61 9.67
CA ASP A 97 -12.68 3.82 9.65
C ASP A 97 -12.36 4.26 8.22
N LYS A 98 -12.38 5.55 7.98
CA LYS A 98 -11.83 6.14 6.77
C LYS A 98 -10.33 6.26 6.94
N LEU A 99 -9.57 5.95 5.88
CA LEU A 99 -8.12 5.87 5.96
C LEU A 99 -7.42 6.85 5.05
N VAL A 100 -6.27 7.30 5.51
CA VAL A 100 -5.32 8.11 4.72
C VAL A 100 -3.90 7.61 4.99
N SER A 101 -2.95 8.09 4.20
CA SER A 101 -1.53 7.80 4.41
C SER A 101 -1.05 8.35 5.75
N ASN A 102 -0.22 7.58 6.46
CA ASN A 102 0.47 8.08 7.65
C ASN A 102 1.82 8.75 7.33
N GLY A 103 2.21 8.78 6.05
CA GLY A 103 3.49 9.33 5.63
C GLY A 103 4.66 8.36 5.69
N SER A 104 4.43 7.11 6.07
CA SER A 104 5.47 6.07 6.20
C SER A 104 5.08 4.74 5.57
N GLY A 105 4.20 4.76 4.57
CA GLY A 105 3.78 3.57 3.85
C GLY A 105 2.61 2.82 4.48
N LEU A 106 2.12 3.25 5.62
CA LEU A 106 0.96 2.65 6.28
C LEU A 106 -0.28 3.53 6.11
N LEU A 107 -1.44 2.94 6.30
CA LEU A 107 -2.70 3.67 6.36
C LEU A 107 -3.07 3.92 7.81
N LYS A 108 -3.64 5.08 8.09
CA LYS A 108 -4.14 5.44 9.43
C LYS A 108 -5.56 5.97 9.33
N GLU A 109 -6.24 6.06 10.47
CA GLU A 109 -7.55 6.69 10.55
C GLU A 109 -7.46 8.15 10.10
N ALA A 110 -8.38 8.55 9.23
CA ALA A 110 -8.41 9.90 8.70
C ALA A 110 -8.94 10.89 9.74
N ASN A 111 -8.23 12.01 9.89
CA ASN A 111 -8.80 13.19 10.51
C ASN A 111 -9.62 13.91 9.44
N VAL A 112 -10.93 13.92 9.57
CA VAL A 112 -11.85 14.44 8.56
C VAL A 112 -11.53 15.87 8.13
N ALA A 113 -11.05 16.69 9.05
CA ALA A 113 -10.71 18.09 8.77
C ALA A 113 -9.50 18.25 7.84
N ASN A 114 -8.59 17.26 7.80
CA ASN A 114 -7.33 17.33 7.06
C ASN A 114 -7.20 16.29 5.96
N ALA A 115 -8.17 15.39 5.82
CA ALA A 115 -8.07 14.30 4.87
C ALA A 115 -8.32 14.75 3.43
N VAL A 116 -7.50 14.25 2.50
CA VAL A 116 -7.68 14.47 1.06
C VAL A 116 -7.63 13.09 0.40
N GLY A 117 -8.80 12.60 -0.01
CA GLY A 117 -8.94 11.25 -0.53
C GLY A 117 -8.82 10.19 0.58
N THR A 118 -9.89 9.47 0.84
CA THR A 118 -9.93 8.46 1.90
C THR A 118 -10.46 7.14 1.37
N SER A 119 -10.04 6.05 2.01
CA SER A 119 -10.59 4.72 1.79
C SER A 119 -11.25 4.23 3.07
N THR A 120 -12.19 3.29 2.96
CA THR A 120 -12.82 2.66 4.12
C THR A 120 -12.10 1.35 4.43
N ALA A 121 -11.67 1.20 5.68
CA ALA A 121 -11.02 -0.03 6.13
C ALA A 121 -12.04 -1.06 6.58
N ILE A 122 -11.73 -2.32 6.28
CA ILE A 122 -12.38 -3.48 6.90
C ILE A 122 -11.26 -4.22 7.62
N THR A 123 -11.09 -3.93 8.91
CA THR A 123 -9.96 -4.45 9.69
C THR A 123 -10.14 -5.91 10.02
N THR A 124 -9.16 -6.72 9.70
CA THR A 124 -9.15 -8.14 10.02
C THR A 124 -8.08 -8.50 11.05
N GLU A 125 -7.00 -7.75 11.12
CA GLU A 125 -5.87 -7.97 12.01
C GLU A 125 -5.26 -6.63 12.43
N THR A 126 -4.34 -6.67 13.40
CA THR A 126 -3.75 -5.45 13.96
C THR A 126 -2.91 -4.63 12.98
N THR A 127 -2.34 -5.27 11.96
CA THR A 127 -1.43 -4.61 11.00
C THR A 127 -1.94 -4.60 9.56
N TYR A 128 -3.06 -5.26 9.29
CA TYR A 128 -3.64 -5.36 7.95
C TYR A 128 -5.12 -5.04 7.97
N ALA A 129 -5.59 -4.45 6.87
CA ALA A 129 -7.00 -4.16 6.67
C ALA A 129 -7.37 -4.33 5.20
N ASP A 130 -8.63 -4.69 4.95
CA ASP A 130 -9.24 -4.64 3.61
C ASP A 130 -9.69 -3.19 3.37
N VAL A 131 -9.28 -2.58 2.27
CA VAL A 131 -9.59 -1.19 1.96
C VAL A 131 -10.19 -1.03 0.57
#